data_2d8c7776d5d2999f2160fdc054b9d3b0
#
_entry.id   2d8c7776d5d2999f2160fdc054b9d3b0
#
_cell.length_a   1.000
_cell.length_b   1.000
_cell.length_c   1.000
_cell.angle_alpha   90.00
_cell.angle_beta   90.00
_cell.angle_gamma   90.00
#
_symmetry.space_group_name_H-M   'P 1'
#
loop_
_entity.id
_entity.type
_entity.pdbx_description
1 polymer ?
#
loop_
_entity_poly.entity_id
_entity_poly.type
_entity_poly.pdbx_seq_one_letter_code
_entity_poly.pdbx_strand_id
1 'polypeptide(L)'
;MARRIGCAVGSVLLVMVGALTALVWLVLSAVGVVGSAPFARIISGVGLLLGVSAVIAAASALRRLTAPASRLVEAAHRVEAGDYSARVPVRGPGELRSLARAFNAMSGRLEADEVRRRSVLADVAHELRTPLTIIRGQAEGIADGVYPAAPERMAPILAATQTLEVLVDDLRTLALAEAGSLRLEREPVDVAVLVNETLDAFRSAATAAGVTLVADLVPATAPADADPARLRGVLGNLLANALRHTPAGGTVQVAVAPGDAGTVRVVVRDDGEGIPPQLLPRVFDRFVKGQASTGSGLGLSIVRDVVEAHGGTVSAESAAGGGTAISITLPAAPE
;
A
#
# COMPACT_ATOMS: atom_id res chain seq x y z
N MET A 1 -31.10 7.18 19.95
CA MET A 1 -30.88 5.83 20.50
C MET A 1 -31.86 5.50 21.63
N ALA A 2 -31.94 6.27 22.72
CA ALA A 2 -32.80 6.00 23.87
C ALA A 2 -34.31 5.80 23.54
N ARG A 3 -34.91 6.60 22.65
CA ARG A 3 -36.34 6.48 22.28
C ARG A 3 -36.69 5.14 21.56
N ARG A 4 -35.81 4.60 20.74
CA ARG A 4 -36.05 3.35 20.01
C ARG A 4 -35.79 2.11 20.88
N ILE A 5 -34.83 2.17 21.80
CA ILE A 5 -34.62 1.15 22.84
C ILE A 5 -35.81 1.15 23.80
N GLY A 6 -36.30 2.33 24.20
CA GLY A 6 -37.50 2.46 25.02
C GLY A 6 -38.75 1.87 24.37
N CYS A 7 -38.95 2.08 23.05
CA CYS A 7 -40.08 1.46 22.33
C CYS A 7 -39.92 -0.07 22.23
N ALA A 8 -38.71 -0.60 22.02
CA ALA A 8 -38.48 -2.05 21.98
C ALA A 8 -38.66 -2.71 23.34
N VAL A 9 -38.15 -2.10 24.40
CA VAL A 9 -38.34 -2.56 25.81
C VAL A 9 -39.82 -2.42 26.20
N GLY A 10 -40.48 -1.32 25.84
CA GLY A 10 -41.90 -1.13 26.09
C GLY A 10 -42.79 -2.14 25.38
N SER A 11 -42.48 -2.51 24.12
CA SER A 11 -43.23 -3.55 23.41
C SER A 11 -42.98 -4.95 24.01
N VAL A 12 -41.78 -5.26 24.44
CA VAL A 12 -41.49 -6.52 25.15
C VAL A 12 -42.21 -6.61 26.47
N LEU A 13 -42.26 -5.52 27.25
CA LEU A 13 -42.97 -5.44 28.51
C LEU A 13 -44.49 -5.57 28.32
N LEU A 14 -45.05 -4.92 27.32
CA LEU A 14 -46.48 -4.99 26.95
C LEU A 14 -46.86 -6.42 26.55
N VAL A 15 -45.98 -7.11 25.82
CA VAL A 15 -46.14 -8.50 25.42
C VAL A 15 -46.08 -9.45 26.62
N MET A 16 -45.14 -9.26 27.55
CA MET A 16 -45.04 -10.05 28.78
C MET A 16 -46.30 -9.89 29.66
N VAL A 17 -46.76 -8.66 29.80
CA VAL A 17 -48.00 -8.36 30.54
C VAL A 17 -49.20 -9.00 29.86
N GLY A 18 -49.32 -8.91 28.53
CA GLY A 18 -50.37 -9.57 27.76
C GLY A 18 -50.35 -11.09 27.85
N ALA A 19 -49.18 -11.70 27.78
CA ALA A 19 -48.99 -13.16 27.96
C ALA A 19 -49.34 -13.62 29.39
N LEU A 20 -48.93 -12.85 30.40
CA LEU A 20 -49.21 -13.15 31.80
C LEU A 20 -50.71 -13.02 32.12
N THR A 21 -51.37 -11.97 31.62
CA THR A 21 -52.82 -11.79 31.76
C THR A 21 -53.61 -12.90 31.04
N ALA A 22 -53.19 -13.30 29.85
CA ALA A 22 -53.81 -14.42 29.13
C ALA A 22 -53.62 -15.76 29.88
N LEU A 23 -52.46 -16.01 30.46
CA LEU A 23 -52.14 -17.18 31.27
C LEU A 23 -52.98 -17.22 32.56
N VAL A 24 -53.03 -16.11 33.29
CA VAL A 24 -53.87 -15.98 34.54
C VAL A 24 -55.32 -16.19 34.21
N TRP A 25 -55.81 -15.63 33.10
CA TRP A 25 -57.19 -15.82 32.64
C TRP A 25 -57.48 -17.27 32.26
N LEU A 26 -56.54 -17.97 31.59
CA LEU A 26 -56.64 -19.35 31.19
C LEU A 26 -56.68 -20.29 32.44
N VAL A 27 -55.88 -20.01 33.45
CA VAL A 27 -55.85 -20.74 34.73
C VAL A 27 -57.18 -20.54 35.48
N LEU A 28 -57.67 -19.29 35.58
CA LEU A 28 -58.95 -18.98 36.24
C LEU A 28 -60.15 -19.61 35.53
N SER A 29 -60.09 -19.73 34.20
CA SER A 29 -61.08 -20.43 33.38
C SER A 29 -61.04 -21.94 33.57
N ALA A 30 -59.86 -22.54 33.74
CA ALA A 30 -59.65 -23.98 33.96
C ALA A 30 -60.13 -24.39 35.38
N VAL A 31 -59.98 -23.50 36.36
CA VAL A 31 -60.43 -23.72 37.78
C VAL A 31 -61.94 -23.45 37.94
N GLY A 32 -62.65 -23.06 36.85
CA GLY A 32 -64.10 -22.84 36.91
C GLY A 32 -64.55 -21.54 37.57
N VAL A 33 -63.63 -20.64 37.90
CA VAL A 33 -63.91 -19.33 38.54
C VAL A 33 -64.53 -18.35 37.52
N VAL A 34 -64.22 -18.54 36.23
CA VAL A 34 -64.85 -17.75 35.13
C VAL A 34 -65.83 -18.66 34.40
N GLY A 35 -67.09 -18.28 34.38
CA GLY A 35 -68.25 -19.07 33.96
C GLY A 35 -68.11 -19.80 32.63
N SER A 36 -68.82 -20.91 32.51
CA SER A 36 -68.82 -21.87 31.37
C SER A 36 -69.42 -21.36 30.06
N ALA A 37 -69.67 -20.07 29.91
CA ALA A 37 -70.28 -19.49 28.73
C ALA A 37 -69.35 -19.62 27.50
N PRO A 38 -69.82 -20.06 26.33
CA PRO A 38 -69.03 -20.26 25.14
C PRO A 38 -68.28 -19.00 24.70
N PHE A 39 -68.76 -17.82 25.02
CA PHE A 39 -68.14 -16.53 24.77
C PHE A 39 -66.82 -16.34 25.54
N ALA A 40 -66.73 -16.86 26.76
CA ALA A 40 -65.55 -16.80 27.58
C ALA A 40 -64.37 -17.64 26.96
N ARG A 41 -64.68 -18.78 26.38
CA ARG A 41 -63.66 -19.64 25.68
C ARG A 41 -63.10 -18.98 24.40
N ILE A 42 -63.95 -18.27 23.66
CA ILE A 42 -63.52 -17.54 22.45
C ILE A 42 -62.56 -16.40 22.84
N ILE A 43 -62.88 -15.62 23.87
CA ILE A 43 -62.02 -14.52 24.36
C ILE A 43 -60.67 -15.07 24.87
N SER A 44 -60.66 -16.20 25.58
CA SER A 44 -59.45 -16.88 26.05
C SER A 44 -58.58 -17.36 24.85
N GLY A 45 -59.18 -17.93 23.84
CA GLY A 45 -58.49 -18.36 22.62
C GLY A 45 -57.85 -17.20 21.84
N VAL A 46 -58.60 -16.11 21.69
CA VAL A 46 -58.06 -14.89 21.04
C VAL A 46 -56.94 -14.27 21.86
N GLY A 47 -57.08 -14.22 23.20
CA GLY A 47 -56.04 -13.68 24.08
C GLY A 47 -54.75 -14.53 24.03
N LEU A 48 -54.87 -15.86 23.99
CA LEU A 48 -53.73 -16.76 23.83
C LEU A 48 -53.04 -16.56 22.48
N LEU A 49 -53.81 -16.48 21.38
CA LEU A 49 -53.29 -16.25 20.05
C LEU A 49 -52.54 -14.93 19.93
N LEU A 50 -53.08 -13.85 20.49
CA LEU A 50 -52.43 -12.55 20.55
C LEU A 50 -51.17 -12.60 21.41
N GLY A 51 -51.16 -13.27 22.56
CA GLY A 51 -50.00 -13.48 23.41
C GLY A 51 -48.86 -14.22 22.70
N VAL A 52 -49.19 -15.37 22.06
CA VAL A 52 -48.21 -16.14 21.31
C VAL A 52 -47.66 -15.35 20.13
N SER A 53 -48.52 -14.66 19.35
CA SER A 53 -48.10 -13.83 18.22
C SER A 53 -47.15 -12.71 18.67
N ALA A 54 -47.42 -12.11 19.83
CA ALA A 54 -46.62 -11.06 20.39
C ALA A 54 -45.25 -11.58 20.88
N VAL A 55 -45.19 -12.78 21.51
CA VAL A 55 -43.92 -13.45 21.88
C VAL A 55 -43.08 -13.77 20.67
N ILE A 56 -43.70 -14.29 19.58
CA ILE A 56 -43.02 -14.56 18.32
C ILE A 56 -42.50 -13.25 17.69
N ALA A 57 -43.29 -12.17 17.71
CA ALA A 57 -42.85 -10.88 17.20
C ALA A 57 -41.67 -10.31 18.01
N ALA A 58 -41.71 -10.40 19.33
CA ALA A 58 -40.61 -9.97 20.19
C ALA A 58 -39.34 -10.78 20.00
N ALA A 59 -39.45 -12.11 19.93
CA ALA A 59 -38.33 -12.99 19.66
C ALA A 59 -37.72 -12.70 18.29
N SER A 60 -38.55 -12.49 17.27
CA SER A 60 -38.08 -12.13 15.92
C SER A 60 -37.40 -10.75 15.87
N ALA A 61 -37.92 -9.77 16.62
CA ALA A 61 -37.31 -8.45 16.75
C ALA A 61 -35.96 -8.51 17.46
N LEU A 62 -35.87 -9.30 18.55
CA LEU A 62 -34.62 -9.52 19.29
C LEU A 62 -33.57 -10.20 18.39
N ARG A 63 -33.96 -11.26 17.66
CA ARG A 63 -33.08 -11.92 16.69
C ARG A 63 -32.60 -10.99 15.58
N ARG A 64 -33.45 -10.07 15.10
CA ARG A 64 -33.08 -9.05 14.11
C ARG A 64 -32.05 -8.05 14.65
N LEU A 65 -31.97 -7.84 15.95
CA LEU A 65 -31.01 -6.95 16.59
C LEU A 65 -29.71 -7.68 16.96
N THR A 66 -29.79 -8.93 17.42
CA THR A 66 -28.60 -9.67 17.91
C THR A 66 -27.85 -10.39 16.77
N ALA A 67 -28.53 -10.92 15.76
CA ALA A 67 -27.91 -11.66 14.67
C ALA A 67 -26.87 -10.84 13.84
N PRO A 68 -27.04 -9.54 13.60
CA PRO A 68 -26.00 -8.75 12.93
C PRO A 68 -24.76 -8.55 13.81
N ALA A 69 -24.94 -8.42 15.15
CA ALA A 69 -23.83 -8.25 16.07
C ALA A 69 -22.97 -9.52 16.17
N SER A 70 -23.59 -10.71 16.27
CA SER A 70 -22.86 -11.98 16.32
C SER A 70 -22.07 -12.24 15.02
N ARG A 71 -22.63 -11.89 13.86
CA ARG A 71 -21.92 -12.00 12.57
C ARG A 71 -20.72 -11.06 12.50
N LEU A 72 -20.81 -9.88 13.10
CA LEU A 72 -19.68 -8.95 13.16
C LEU A 72 -18.54 -9.51 14.02
N VAL A 73 -18.88 -10.11 15.17
CA VAL A 73 -17.90 -10.77 16.05
C VAL A 73 -17.24 -11.95 15.32
N GLU A 74 -18.02 -12.78 14.66
CA GLU A 74 -17.51 -13.91 13.89
C GLU A 74 -16.58 -13.45 12.75
N ALA A 75 -16.98 -12.39 12.02
CA ALA A 75 -16.14 -11.83 10.97
C ALA A 75 -14.87 -11.19 11.55
N ALA A 76 -14.92 -10.58 12.73
CA ALA A 76 -13.74 -10.04 13.42
C ALA A 76 -12.75 -11.16 13.81
N HIS A 77 -13.22 -12.28 14.32
CA HIS A 77 -12.36 -13.44 14.59
C HIS A 77 -11.73 -14.03 13.33
N ARG A 78 -12.45 -14.03 12.20
CA ARG A 78 -11.87 -14.44 10.91
C ARG A 78 -10.74 -13.50 10.49
N VAL A 79 -10.96 -12.18 10.61
CA VAL A 79 -9.91 -11.19 10.30
C VAL A 79 -8.72 -11.34 11.25
N GLU A 80 -8.95 -11.57 12.54
CA GLU A 80 -7.89 -11.86 13.53
C GLU A 80 -7.08 -13.11 13.13
N ALA A 81 -7.76 -14.14 12.60
CA ALA A 81 -7.11 -15.36 12.09
C ALA A 81 -6.41 -15.18 10.71
N GLY A 82 -6.39 -13.95 10.15
CA GLY A 82 -5.75 -13.64 8.88
C GLY A 82 -6.65 -13.78 7.63
N ASP A 83 -7.94 -14.08 7.81
CA ASP A 83 -8.90 -14.11 6.70
C ASP A 83 -9.50 -12.71 6.47
N TYR A 84 -8.76 -11.87 5.77
CA TYR A 84 -9.16 -10.50 5.45
C TYR A 84 -10.26 -10.42 4.36
N SER A 85 -10.65 -11.54 3.76
CA SER A 85 -11.78 -11.60 2.81
C SER A 85 -13.15 -11.54 3.50
N ALA A 86 -13.18 -11.68 4.84
CA ALA A 86 -14.40 -11.65 5.63
C ALA A 86 -15.18 -10.35 5.42
N ARG A 87 -16.48 -10.47 5.13
CA ARG A 87 -17.39 -9.32 4.96
C ARG A 87 -18.67 -9.54 5.75
N VAL A 88 -19.23 -8.46 6.25
CA VAL A 88 -20.48 -8.45 7.00
C VAL A 88 -21.58 -7.82 6.14
N PRO A 89 -22.76 -8.45 6.04
CA PRO A 89 -23.89 -7.85 5.33
C PRO A 89 -24.31 -6.52 5.93
N VAL A 90 -24.47 -5.48 5.11
CA VAL A 90 -24.87 -4.13 5.54
C VAL A 90 -26.39 -4.10 5.76
N ARG A 91 -26.86 -4.72 6.85
CA ARG A 91 -28.29 -4.86 7.19
C ARG A 91 -28.53 -4.46 8.64
N GLY A 92 -29.78 -4.11 8.98
CA GLY A 92 -30.20 -3.74 10.32
C GLY A 92 -30.41 -2.23 10.54
N PRO A 93 -30.49 -1.77 11.80
CA PRO A 93 -30.60 -0.35 12.17
C PRO A 93 -29.43 0.50 11.62
N GLY A 94 -29.62 1.82 11.59
CA GLY A 94 -28.66 2.76 11.00
C GLY A 94 -27.24 2.60 11.56
N GLU A 95 -27.12 2.47 12.86
CA GLU A 95 -25.86 2.34 13.60
C GLU A 95 -25.13 1.03 13.23
N LEU A 96 -25.86 -0.09 13.17
CA LEU A 96 -25.26 -1.38 12.76
C LEU A 96 -24.85 -1.41 11.30
N ARG A 97 -25.61 -0.72 10.42
CA ARG A 97 -25.19 -0.57 9.02
C ARG A 97 -23.93 0.27 8.86
N SER A 98 -23.80 1.33 9.67
CA SER A 98 -22.60 2.17 9.70
C SER A 98 -21.39 1.36 10.17
N LEU A 99 -21.55 0.58 11.25
CA LEU A 99 -20.50 -0.29 11.78
C LEU A 99 -20.09 -1.38 10.77
N ALA A 100 -21.07 -2.03 10.11
CA ALA A 100 -20.79 -3.02 9.07
C ALA A 100 -20.03 -2.42 7.87
N ARG A 101 -20.34 -1.17 7.47
CA ARG A 101 -19.60 -0.47 6.42
C ARG A 101 -18.17 -0.16 6.84
N ALA A 102 -17.99 0.34 8.06
CA ALA A 102 -16.66 0.64 8.62
C ALA A 102 -15.80 -0.64 8.72
N PHE A 103 -16.38 -1.73 9.22
CA PHE A 103 -15.72 -3.04 9.27
C PHE A 103 -15.32 -3.53 7.87
N ASN A 104 -16.24 -3.50 6.90
CA ASN A 104 -15.95 -3.95 5.53
C ASN A 104 -14.87 -3.08 4.85
N ALA A 105 -14.86 -1.76 5.12
CA ALA A 105 -13.82 -0.86 4.62
C ALA A 105 -12.45 -1.18 5.25
N MET A 106 -12.40 -1.44 6.55
CA MET A 106 -11.18 -1.86 7.26
C MET A 106 -10.67 -3.20 6.72
N SER A 107 -11.55 -4.21 6.66
CA SER A 107 -11.20 -5.54 6.13
C SER A 107 -10.71 -5.47 4.68
N GLY A 108 -11.31 -4.62 3.85
CA GLY A 108 -10.86 -4.40 2.48
C GLY A 108 -9.48 -3.74 2.38
N ARG A 109 -9.13 -2.84 3.29
CA ARG A 109 -7.78 -2.26 3.37
C ARG A 109 -6.76 -3.31 3.79
N LEU A 110 -7.05 -4.08 4.83
CA LEU A 110 -6.17 -5.16 5.29
C LEU A 110 -5.92 -6.21 4.20
N GLU A 111 -6.97 -6.57 3.44
CA GLU A 111 -6.84 -7.50 2.31
C GLU A 111 -5.94 -6.93 1.21
N ALA A 112 -6.13 -5.66 0.84
CA ALA A 112 -5.30 -4.99 -0.16
C ALA A 112 -3.83 -4.88 0.30
N ASP A 113 -3.60 -4.57 1.58
CA ASP A 113 -2.26 -4.48 2.16
C ASP A 113 -1.57 -5.85 2.20
N GLU A 114 -2.29 -6.92 2.56
CA GLU A 114 -1.74 -8.29 2.56
C GLU A 114 -1.42 -8.78 1.14
N VAL A 115 -2.29 -8.50 0.16
CA VAL A 115 -2.03 -8.82 -1.25
C VAL A 115 -0.78 -8.08 -1.74
N ARG A 116 -0.67 -6.78 -1.41
CA ARG A 116 0.49 -5.97 -1.77
C ARG A 116 1.76 -6.52 -1.13
N ARG A 117 1.71 -6.87 0.17
CA ARG A 117 2.86 -7.44 0.88
C ARG A 117 3.32 -8.76 0.28
N ARG A 118 2.38 -9.64 -0.08
CA ARG A 118 2.71 -10.92 -0.75
C ARG A 118 3.31 -10.71 -2.13
N SER A 119 2.80 -9.76 -2.90
CA SER A 119 3.38 -9.41 -4.20
C SER A 119 4.82 -8.94 -4.06
N VAL A 120 5.08 -8.00 -3.14
CA VAL A 120 6.44 -7.50 -2.86
C VAL A 120 7.40 -8.65 -2.51
N LEU A 121 7.00 -9.56 -1.62
CA LEU A 121 7.82 -10.71 -1.25
C LEU A 121 8.11 -11.65 -2.42
N ALA A 122 7.12 -11.88 -3.28
CA ALA A 122 7.30 -12.71 -4.48
C ALA A 122 8.27 -12.05 -5.48
N ASP A 123 8.13 -10.74 -5.68
CA ASP A 123 8.99 -9.97 -6.58
C ASP A 123 10.44 -9.92 -6.05
N VAL A 124 10.63 -9.68 -4.75
CA VAL A 124 11.95 -9.74 -4.09
C VAL A 124 12.59 -11.12 -4.27
N ALA A 125 11.84 -12.20 -4.03
CA ALA A 125 12.36 -13.54 -4.20
C ALA A 125 12.79 -13.82 -5.66
N HIS A 126 12.07 -13.26 -6.62
CA HIS A 126 12.41 -13.38 -8.03
C HIS A 126 13.69 -12.61 -8.38
N GLU A 127 13.80 -11.35 -7.92
CA GLU A 127 14.98 -10.51 -8.16
C GLU A 127 16.26 -11.04 -7.48
N LEU A 128 16.14 -11.68 -6.32
CA LEU A 128 17.27 -12.33 -5.64
C LEU A 128 17.69 -13.61 -6.36
N ARG A 129 16.75 -14.37 -6.93
CA ARG A 129 17.05 -15.67 -7.56
C ARG A 129 17.96 -15.52 -8.79
N THR A 130 17.74 -14.50 -9.59
CA THR A 130 18.50 -14.29 -10.83
C THR A 130 20.02 -14.14 -10.60
N PRO A 131 20.50 -13.16 -9.80
CA PRO A 131 21.93 -13.03 -9.53
C PRO A 131 22.50 -14.23 -8.78
N LEU A 132 21.76 -14.85 -7.85
CA LEU A 132 22.20 -16.08 -7.17
C LEU A 132 22.40 -17.23 -8.14
N THR A 133 21.55 -17.38 -9.16
CA THR A 133 21.70 -18.41 -10.19
C THR A 133 22.97 -18.18 -11.02
N ILE A 134 23.29 -16.91 -11.34
CA ILE A 134 24.53 -16.56 -12.05
C ILE A 134 25.76 -16.91 -11.20
N ILE A 135 25.78 -16.47 -9.94
CA ILE A 135 26.88 -16.75 -9.01
C ILE A 135 27.09 -18.26 -8.89
N ARG A 136 26.01 -18.98 -8.62
CA ARG A 136 26.06 -20.43 -8.42
C ARG A 136 26.55 -21.16 -9.68
N GLY A 137 25.95 -20.86 -10.85
CA GLY A 137 26.30 -21.52 -12.10
C GLY A 137 27.75 -21.27 -12.52
N GLN A 138 28.30 -20.06 -12.32
CA GLN A 138 29.72 -19.78 -12.55
C GLN A 138 30.63 -20.49 -11.55
N ALA A 139 30.27 -20.48 -10.26
CA ALA A 139 31.04 -21.13 -9.21
C ALA A 139 31.07 -22.66 -9.38
N GLU A 140 29.95 -23.31 -9.66
CA GLU A 140 29.84 -24.74 -9.95
C GLU A 140 30.67 -25.10 -11.20
N GLY A 141 30.56 -24.32 -12.29
CA GLY A 141 31.30 -24.55 -13.51
C GLY A 141 32.85 -24.46 -13.32
N ILE A 142 33.30 -23.57 -12.42
CA ILE A 142 34.73 -23.48 -12.04
C ILE A 142 35.10 -24.65 -11.15
N ALA A 143 34.29 -25.00 -10.16
CA ALA A 143 34.56 -26.09 -9.22
C ALA A 143 34.62 -27.46 -9.93
N ASP A 144 33.75 -27.68 -10.91
CA ASP A 144 33.70 -28.92 -11.70
C ASP A 144 34.75 -28.96 -12.82
N GLY A 145 35.58 -27.92 -12.94
CA GLY A 145 36.61 -27.82 -13.99
C GLY A 145 36.09 -27.62 -15.42
N VAL A 146 34.80 -27.31 -15.56
CA VAL A 146 34.19 -26.98 -16.84
C VAL A 146 34.67 -25.62 -17.36
N TYR A 147 34.90 -24.69 -16.43
CA TYR A 147 35.46 -23.36 -16.73
C TYR A 147 36.82 -23.17 -16.06
N PRO A 148 37.81 -22.55 -16.72
CA PRO A 148 39.05 -22.16 -16.08
C PRO A 148 38.78 -21.10 -15.01
N ALA A 149 39.54 -21.16 -13.91
CA ALA A 149 39.52 -20.10 -12.87
C ALA A 149 40.26 -18.87 -13.37
N ALA A 150 39.63 -18.13 -14.31
CA ALA A 150 40.20 -16.97 -14.96
C ALA A 150 39.38 -15.69 -14.58
N PRO A 151 39.99 -14.47 -14.60
CA PRO A 151 39.33 -13.22 -14.27
C PRO A 151 38.03 -12.99 -15.05
N GLU A 152 37.95 -13.41 -16.30
CA GLU A 152 36.78 -13.26 -17.16
C GLU A 152 35.56 -14.05 -16.62
N ARG A 153 35.80 -15.14 -15.89
CA ARG A 153 34.76 -15.94 -15.25
C ARG A 153 34.39 -15.45 -13.86
N MET A 154 35.29 -14.70 -13.20
CA MET A 154 35.01 -14.07 -11.92
C MET A 154 34.18 -12.77 -12.11
N ALA A 155 34.33 -12.06 -13.22
CA ALA A 155 33.63 -10.82 -13.48
C ALA A 155 32.10 -10.93 -13.39
N PRO A 156 31.40 -11.95 -13.93
CA PRO A 156 29.95 -12.12 -13.76
C PRO A 156 29.55 -12.38 -12.30
N ILE A 157 30.39 -13.08 -11.52
CA ILE A 157 30.16 -13.34 -10.10
C ILE A 157 30.19 -12.00 -9.34
N LEU A 158 31.24 -11.20 -9.55
CA LEU A 158 31.38 -9.90 -8.91
C LEU A 158 30.23 -8.95 -9.30
N ALA A 159 29.87 -8.89 -10.57
CA ALA A 159 28.73 -8.08 -11.04
C ALA A 159 27.41 -8.52 -10.39
N ALA A 160 27.16 -9.82 -10.29
CA ALA A 160 25.97 -10.35 -9.64
C ALA A 160 25.95 -10.07 -8.12
N THR A 161 27.13 -10.11 -7.47
CA THR A 161 27.26 -9.76 -6.04
C THR A 161 26.96 -8.27 -5.83
N GLN A 162 27.49 -7.38 -6.66
CA GLN A 162 27.18 -5.95 -6.61
C GLN A 162 25.67 -5.67 -6.83
N THR A 163 25.03 -6.40 -7.74
CA THR A 163 23.59 -6.31 -7.94
C THR A 163 22.82 -6.70 -6.67
N LEU A 164 23.27 -7.74 -5.96
CA LEU A 164 22.66 -8.16 -4.68
C LEU A 164 22.86 -7.12 -3.59
N GLU A 165 24.03 -6.51 -3.48
CA GLU A 165 24.33 -5.46 -2.51
C GLU A 165 23.39 -4.26 -2.70
N VAL A 166 23.26 -3.79 -3.94
CA VAL A 166 22.33 -2.70 -4.27
C VAL A 166 20.87 -3.07 -3.93
N LEU A 167 20.44 -4.28 -4.30
CA LEU A 167 19.07 -4.73 -4.02
C LEU A 167 18.79 -4.82 -2.51
N VAL A 168 19.74 -5.27 -1.71
CA VAL A 168 19.60 -5.34 -0.24
C VAL A 168 19.51 -3.93 0.37
N ASP A 169 20.30 -2.96 -0.10
CA ASP A 169 20.23 -1.58 0.37
C ASP A 169 18.94 -0.89 -0.06
N ASP A 170 18.48 -1.15 -1.28
CA ASP A 170 17.18 -0.73 -1.79
C ASP A 170 16.04 -1.23 -0.90
N LEU A 171 16.01 -2.52 -0.58
CA LEU A 171 15.02 -3.14 0.30
C LEU A 171 15.05 -2.57 1.72
N ARG A 172 16.26 -2.31 2.26
CA ARG A 172 16.41 -1.67 3.57
C ARG A 172 15.83 -0.27 3.57
N THR A 173 16.15 0.53 2.56
CA THR A 173 15.64 1.91 2.43
C THR A 173 14.12 1.93 2.34
N LEU A 174 13.57 1.02 1.55
CA LEU A 174 12.13 0.83 1.37
C LEU A 174 11.43 0.43 2.67
N ALA A 175 11.99 -0.52 3.43
CA ALA A 175 11.44 -0.96 4.71
C ALA A 175 11.44 0.17 5.75
N LEU A 176 12.49 0.99 5.79
CA LEU A 176 12.58 2.15 6.67
C LEU A 176 11.58 3.25 6.29
N ALA A 177 11.37 3.48 4.99
CA ALA A 177 10.39 4.44 4.50
C ALA A 177 8.95 4.01 4.84
N GLU A 178 8.60 2.73 4.63
CA GLU A 178 7.29 2.18 5.00
C GLU A 178 6.99 2.27 6.49
N ALA A 179 7.99 2.03 7.33
CA ALA A 179 7.86 2.14 8.78
C ALA A 179 7.75 3.60 9.26
N GLY A 180 7.85 4.59 8.37
CA GLY A 180 7.95 6.01 8.74
C GLY A 180 9.17 6.31 9.62
N SER A 181 10.17 5.41 9.59
CA SER A 181 11.37 5.46 10.42
C SER A 181 12.63 5.81 9.62
N LEU A 182 12.48 6.27 8.38
CA LEU A 182 13.58 6.79 7.61
C LEU A 182 14.08 8.09 8.26
N ARG A 183 15.11 7.96 9.09
CA ARG A 183 15.78 9.12 9.70
C ARG A 183 16.65 9.77 8.65
N LEU A 184 16.47 11.07 8.47
CA LEU A 184 17.27 11.90 7.58
C LEU A 184 18.20 12.76 8.42
N GLU A 185 19.48 12.74 8.08
CA GLU A 185 20.50 13.65 8.62
C GLU A 185 20.57 14.88 7.71
N ARG A 186 19.60 15.79 7.88
CA ARG A 186 19.43 16.95 7.02
C ARG A 186 20.46 18.01 7.35
N GLU A 187 21.05 18.60 6.33
CA GLU A 187 21.93 19.75 6.38
C GLU A 187 21.75 20.61 5.11
N PRO A 188 22.24 21.87 5.11
CA PRO A 188 22.26 22.68 3.90
C PRO A 188 23.19 22.07 2.86
N VAL A 189 22.64 21.54 1.75
CA VAL A 189 23.39 20.87 0.69
C VAL A 189 23.42 21.73 -0.56
N ASP A 190 24.61 22.02 -1.07
CA ASP A 190 24.79 22.54 -2.44
C ASP A 190 24.51 21.41 -3.44
N VAL A 191 23.30 21.44 -4.00
CA VAL A 191 22.83 20.40 -4.93
C VAL A 191 23.66 20.39 -6.21
N ALA A 192 24.18 21.53 -6.66
CA ALA A 192 25.00 21.60 -7.87
C ALA A 192 26.34 20.88 -7.68
N VAL A 193 26.96 21.03 -6.51
CA VAL A 193 28.19 20.30 -6.15
C VAL A 193 27.90 18.79 -6.11
N LEU A 194 26.83 18.38 -5.43
CA LEU A 194 26.46 16.97 -5.30
C LEU A 194 26.14 16.31 -6.65
N VAL A 195 25.47 17.05 -7.56
CA VAL A 195 25.21 16.59 -8.93
C VAL A 195 26.51 16.40 -9.69
N ASN A 196 27.47 17.36 -9.62
CA ASN A 196 28.77 17.20 -10.28
C ASN A 196 29.56 16.00 -9.76
N GLU A 197 29.65 15.81 -8.44
CA GLU A 197 30.30 14.64 -7.85
C GLU A 197 29.65 13.33 -8.33
N THR A 198 28.31 13.29 -8.43
CA THR A 198 27.60 12.10 -8.87
C THR A 198 27.83 11.87 -10.37
N LEU A 199 27.78 12.90 -11.21
CA LEU A 199 28.08 12.79 -12.63
C LEU A 199 29.52 12.27 -12.86
N ASP A 200 30.50 12.75 -12.08
CA ASP A 200 31.88 12.29 -12.15
C ASP A 200 32.00 10.79 -11.85
N ALA A 201 31.27 10.30 -10.86
CA ALA A 201 31.23 8.87 -10.54
C ALA A 201 30.64 8.01 -11.68
N PHE A 202 29.73 8.58 -12.49
CA PHE A 202 29.08 7.87 -13.60
C PHE A 202 29.78 8.04 -14.96
N ARG A 203 30.86 8.88 -15.07
CA ARG A 203 31.55 9.13 -16.35
C ARG A 203 32.06 7.87 -17.02
N SER A 204 32.67 6.98 -16.23
CA SER A 204 33.22 5.71 -16.77
C SER A 204 32.09 4.83 -17.36
N ALA A 205 30.97 4.71 -16.65
CA ALA A 205 29.82 3.93 -17.10
C ALA A 205 29.17 4.56 -18.34
N ALA A 206 29.04 5.89 -18.38
CA ALA A 206 28.51 6.61 -19.53
C ALA A 206 29.41 6.45 -20.77
N THR A 207 30.73 6.57 -20.60
CA THR A 207 31.70 6.34 -21.69
C THR A 207 31.62 4.90 -22.23
N ALA A 208 31.51 3.92 -21.33
CA ALA A 208 31.37 2.51 -21.74
C ALA A 208 30.04 2.26 -22.49
N ALA A 209 28.97 2.98 -22.15
CA ALA A 209 27.67 2.92 -22.83
C ALA A 209 27.62 3.77 -24.11
N GLY A 210 28.63 4.60 -24.38
CA GLY A 210 28.63 5.54 -25.48
C GLY A 210 27.66 6.70 -25.33
N VAL A 211 27.33 7.09 -24.08
CA VAL A 211 26.36 8.14 -23.75
C VAL A 211 27.08 9.38 -23.25
N THR A 212 26.61 10.56 -23.69
CA THR A 212 27.14 11.86 -23.24
C THR A 212 26.42 12.34 -21.99
N LEU A 213 27.17 12.67 -20.93
CA LEU A 213 26.63 13.31 -19.72
C LEU A 213 26.80 14.83 -19.82
N VAL A 214 25.72 15.58 -19.58
CA VAL A 214 25.71 17.06 -19.59
C VAL A 214 25.17 17.58 -18.28
N ALA A 215 25.86 18.55 -17.69
CA ALA A 215 25.40 19.32 -16.53
C ALA A 215 24.92 20.69 -16.97
N ASP A 216 23.72 21.09 -16.55
CA ASP A 216 23.13 22.41 -16.75
C ASP A 216 22.78 22.98 -15.36
N LEU A 217 23.76 23.62 -14.75
CA LEU A 217 23.69 24.08 -13.36
C LEU A 217 23.55 25.59 -13.32
N VAL A 218 22.42 26.07 -12.82
CA VAL A 218 22.22 27.51 -12.60
C VAL A 218 23.06 27.96 -11.39
N PRO A 219 23.98 28.90 -11.57
CA PRO A 219 24.78 29.43 -10.48
C PRO A 219 23.92 30.05 -9.36
N ALA A 220 24.39 29.97 -8.13
CA ALA A 220 23.75 30.58 -6.94
C ALA A 220 22.32 30.04 -6.66
N THR A 221 22.04 28.79 -6.97
CA THR A 221 20.86 28.12 -6.43
C THR A 221 20.99 27.96 -4.92
N ALA A 222 19.94 28.31 -4.17
CA ALA A 222 19.94 28.15 -2.71
C ALA A 222 20.24 26.69 -2.34
N PRO A 223 20.96 26.44 -1.22
CA PRO A 223 21.17 25.07 -0.75
C PRO A 223 19.83 24.41 -0.40
N ALA A 224 19.73 23.11 -0.63
CA ALA A 224 18.56 22.33 -0.20
C ALA A 224 18.73 21.85 1.25
N ASP A 225 17.62 21.77 2.00
CA ASP A 225 17.59 21.10 3.31
C ASP A 225 17.45 19.59 3.10
N ALA A 226 18.58 18.90 2.99
CA ALA A 226 18.58 17.49 2.58
C ALA A 226 19.68 16.67 3.29
N ASP A 227 19.48 15.37 3.29
CA ASP A 227 20.50 14.38 3.65
C ASP A 227 21.36 14.09 2.41
N PRO A 228 22.65 14.47 2.41
CA PRO A 228 23.51 14.37 1.22
C PRO A 228 23.73 12.90 0.80
N ALA A 229 23.78 11.96 1.73
CA ALA A 229 23.99 10.55 1.41
C ALA A 229 22.73 9.97 0.71
N ARG A 230 21.54 10.30 1.21
CA ARG A 230 20.27 9.87 0.60
C ARG A 230 20.05 10.54 -0.74
N LEU A 231 20.35 11.82 -0.86
CA LEU A 231 20.20 12.54 -2.12
C LEU A 231 21.18 12.04 -3.19
N ARG A 232 22.42 11.68 -2.81
CA ARG A 232 23.38 11.01 -3.72
C ARG A 232 22.80 9.68 -4.22
N GLY A 233 22.15 8.88 -3.37
CA GLY A 233 21.46 7.66 -3.78
C GLY A 233 20.31 7.91 -4.76
N VAL A 234 19.52 8.95 -4.54
CA VAL A 234 18.45 9.39 -5.47
C VAL A 234 19.03 9.75 -6.84
N LEU A 235 20.07 10.59 -6.87
CA LEU A 235 20.74 10.97 -8.13
C LEU A 235 21.35 9.76 -8.84
N GLY A 236 21.98 8.85 -8.08
CA GLY A 236 22.52 7.61 -8.60
C GLY A 236 21.45 6.73 -9.26
N ASN A 237 20.29 6.57 -8.62
CA ASN A 237 19.17 5.82 -9.19
C ASN A 237 18.62 6.47 -10.47
N LEU A 238 18.51 7.79 -10.51
CA LEU A 238 18.06 8.52 -11.69
C LEU A 238 19.05 8.39 -12.84
N LEU A 239 20.35 8.57 -12.58
CA LEU A 239 21.41 8.45 -13.58
C LEU A 239 21.57 7.02 -14.11
N ALA A 240 21.54 6.02 -13.22
CA ALA A 240 21.60 4.61 -13.63
C ALA A 240 20.41 4.24 -14.52
N ASN A 241 19.22 4.76 -14.20
CA ASN A 241 18.03 4.55 -15.02
C ASN A 241 18.16 5.24 -16.39
N ALA A 242 18.56 6.50 -16.43
CA ALA A 242 18.75 7.26 -17.66
C ALA A 242 19.78 6.57 -18.56
N LEU A 243 20.97 6.22 -18.05
CA LEU A 243 22.01 5.54 -18.81
C LEU A 243 21.57 4.18 -19.37
N ARG A 244 20.74 3.45 -18.64
CA ARG A 244 20.23 2.14 -19.07
C ARG A 244 19.30 2.24 -20.27
N HIS A 245 18.51 3.31 -20.34
CA HIS A 245 17.48 3.48 -21.37
C HIS A 245 17.90 4.41 -22.50
N THR A 246 19.10 5.02 -22.43
CA THR A 246 19.66 5.85 -23.48
C THR A 246 20.52 4.99 -24.42
N PRO A 247 20.28 5.00 -25.73
CA PRO A 247 21.10 4.29 -26.70
C PRO A 247 22.49 4.93 -26.83
N ALA A 248 23.43 4.16 -27.38
CA ALA A 248 24.75 4.70 -27.69
C ALA A 248 24.65 5.89 -28.69
N GLY A 249 25.38 6.96 -28.40
CA GLY A 249 25.31 8.24 -29.12
C GLY A 249 24.30 9.22 -28.51
N GLY A 250 23.48 8.77 -27.52
CA GLY A 250 22.51 9.63 -26.86
C GLY A 250 23.11 10.48 -25.73
N THR A 251 22.24 11.28 -25.10
CA THR A 251 22.61 12.27 -24.10
C THR A 251 21.75 12.12 -22.84
N VAL A 252 22.38 12.20 -21.68
CA VAL A 252 21.73 12.36 -20.39
C VAL A 252 22.11 13.72 -19.81
N GLN A 253 21.12 14.57 -19.58
CA GLN A 253 21.30 15.91 -19.02
C GLN A 253 20.78 15.97 -17.60
N VAL A 254 21.55 16.58 -16.68
CA VAL A 254 21.11 16.91 -15.35
C VAL A 254 21.11 18.42 -15.18
N ALA A 255 19.92 18.97 -14.90
CA ALA A 255 19.74 20.39 -14.65
C ALA A 255 19.42 20.65 -13.18
N VAL A 256 20.01 21.71 -12.62
CA VAL A 256 19.69 22.23 -11.27
C VAL A 256 19.30 23.68 -11.42
N ALA A 257 18.13 24.03 -10.90
CA ALA A 257 17.59 25.40 -10.97
C ALA A 257 16.79 25.72 -9.70
N PRO A 258 16.60 27.02 -9.38
CA PRO A 258 15.60 27.42 -8.41
C PRO A 258 14.21 26.90 -8.80
N GLY A 259 13.49 26.33 -7.84
CA GLY A 259 12.10 25.94 -8.01
C GLY A 259 11.16 27.02 -7.49
N ASP A 260 9.86 26.75 -7.55
CA ASP A 260 8.83 27.63 -7.00
C ASP A 260 8.85 27.63 -5.46
N ALA A 261 8.41 28.73 -4.84
CA ALA A 261 8.15 28.83 -3.40
C ALA A 261 9.32 28.42 -2.47
N GLY A 262 10.56 28.75 -2.81
CA GLY A 262 11.71 28.44 -1.96
C GLY A 262 12.11 26.97 -2.03
N THR A 263 12.03 26.37 -3.20
CA THR A 263 12.48 25.00 -3.46
C THR A 263 13.67 24.99 -4.42
N VAL A 264 14.39 23.88 -4.45
CA VAL A 264 15.43 23.56 -5.43
C VAL A 264 14.87 22.45 -6.35
N ARG A 265 14.98 22.66 -7.66
CA ARG A 265 14.53 21.67 -8.66
C ARG A 265 15.72 21.01 -9.31
N VAL A 266 15.71 19.69 -9.37
CA VAL A 266 16.66 18.89 -10.17
C VAL A 266 15.88 18.14 -11.23
N VAL A 267 16.36 18.18 -12.46
CA VAL A 267 15.77 17.47 -13.60
C VAL A 267 16.82 16.58 -14.22
N VAL A 268 16.54 15.29 -14.31
CA VAL A 268 17.34 14.33 -15.08
C VAL A 268 16.55 13.99 -16.34
N ARG A 269 17.12 14.32 -17.48
CA ARG A 269 16.52 14.11 -18.81
C ARG A 269 17.40 13.19 -19.63
N ASP A 270 16.82 12.23 -20.29
CA ASP A 270 17.44 11.38 -21.28
C ASP A 270 16.74 11.52 -22.65
N ASP A 271 17.42 11.18 -23.71
CA ASP A 271 16.89 11.07 -25.07
C ASP A 271 16.65 9.62 -25.51
N GLY A 272 16.36 8.77 -24.54
CA GLY A 272 16.12 7.34 -24.72
C GLY A 272 14.77 6.99 -25.36
N GLU A 273 14.40 5.72 -25.24
CA GLU A 273 13.16 5.17 -25.81
C GLU A 273 11.87 5.75 -25.23
N GLY A 274 11.97 6.41 -24.06
CA GLY A 274 10.82 6.94 -23.31
C GLY A 274 10.02 5.85 -22.58
N ILE A 275 9.03 6.31 -21.83
CA ILE A 275 8.16 5.45 -21.03
C ILE A 275 6.82 5.28 -21.74
N PRO A 276 6.34 4.03 -21.95
CA PRO A 276 5.02 3.80 -22.53
C PRO A 276 3.92 4.53 -21.72
N PRO A 277 2.94 5.19 -22.38
CA PRO A 277 1.90 5.97 -21.69
C PRO A 277 1.13 5.18 -20.62
N GLN A 278 0.99 3.86 -20.78
CA GLN A 278 0.30 2.99 -19.85
C GLN A 278 1.10 2.79 -18.53
N LEU A 279 2.43 2.90 -18.59
CA LEU A 279 3.32 2.75 -17.43
C LEU A 279 3.58 4.07 -16.73
N LEU A 280 3.51 5.21 -17.43
CA LEU A 280 3.86 6.52 -16.90
C LEU A 280 3.13 6.87 -15.58
N PRO A 281 1.80 6.63 -15.41
CA PRO A 281 1.12 6.89 -14.15
C PRO A 281 1.60 6.02 -12.98
N ARG A 282 2.29 4.92 -13.27
CA ARG A 282 2.73 3.91 -12.29
C ARG A 282 4.24 3.75 -12.24
N VAL A 283 4.99 4.64 -12.88
CA VAL A 283 6.46 4.51 -13.02
C VAL A 283 7.19 4.54 -11.67
N PHE A 284 6.58 5.18 -10.67
CA PHE A 284 7.07 5.22 -9.29
C PHE A 284 6.52 4.10 -8.40
N ASP A 285 5.67 3.20 -8.94
CA ASP A 285 5.23 2.02 -8.21
C ASP A 285 6.37 0.99 -8.17
N ARG A 286 6.42 0.21 -7.09
CA ARG A 286 7.45 -0.81 -6.87
C ARG A 286 7.36 -1.92 -7.91
N PHE A 287 8.51 -2.40 -8.36
CA PHE A 287 8.66 -3.50 -9.34
C PHE A 287 7.98 -3.24 -10.69
N VAL A 288 7.60 -2.00 -10.98
CA VAL A 288 7.12 -1.63 -12.31
C VAL A 288 8.31 -1.53 -13.26
N LYS A 289 8.26 -2.30 -14.34
CA LYS A 289 9.29 -2.40 -15.39
C LYS A 289 8.66 -2.41 -16.77
N GLY A 290 9.39 -1.88 -17.76
CA GLY A 290 9.15 -2.19 -19.17
C GLY A 290 9.53 -3.65 -19.48
N GLN A 291 8.97 -4.22 -20.54
CA GLN A 291 9.20 -5.64 -20.90
C GLN A 291 10.68 -5.97 -21.16
N ALA A 292 11.49 -5.00 -21.59
CA ALA A 292 12.92 -5.16 -21.89
C ALA A 292 13.85 -4.67 -20.74
N SER A 293 13.31 -4.19 -19.62
CA SER A 293 14.12 -3.59 -18.54
C SER A 293 14.77 -4.65 -17.67
N THR A 294 16.10 -4.55 -17.49
CA THR A 294 16.92 -5.45 -16.64
C THR A 294 17.07 -4.97 -15.20
N GLY A 295 16.47 -3.84 -14.81
CA GLY A 295 16.53 -3.29 -13.44
C GLY A 295 15.62 -4.00 -12.45
N SER A 296 15.81 -3.75 -11.14
CA SER A 296 14.95 -4.29 -10.06
C SER A 296 13.53 -3.72 -10.07
N GLY A 297 13.30 -2.56 -10.71
CA GLY A 297 12.03 -1.83 -10.63
C GLY A 297 11.80 -1.15 -9.28
N LEU A 298 12.83 -1.06 -8.43
CA LEU A 298 12.79 -0.38 -7.12
C LEU A 298 13.34 1.05 -7.18
N GLY A 299 14.29 1.34 -8.06
CA GLY A 299 15.01 2.61 -8.06
C GLY A 299 14.12 3.85 -8.08
N LEU A 300 13.10 3.91 -8.95
CA LEU A 300 12.19 5.06 -9.02
C LEU A 300 11.23 5.14 -7.82
N SER A 301 10.81 4.01 -7.24
CA SER A 301 10.01 4.02 -6.01
C SER A 301 10.82 4.53 -4.82
N ILE A 302 12.11 4.18 -4.73
CA ILE A 302 13.03 4.71 -3.72
C ILE A 302 13.25 6.22 -3.91
N VAL A 303 13.41 6.67 -5.15
CA VAL A 303 13.49 8.10 -5.45
C VAL A 303 12.27 8.84 -4.89
N ARG A 304 11.05 8.33 -5.14
CA ARG A 304 9.84 8.92 -4.60
C ARG A 304 9.83 8.92 -3.07
N ASP A 305 10.05 7.76 -2.45
CA ASP A 305 9.95 7.61 -1.00
C ASP A 305 10.98 8.49 -0.27
N VAL A 306 12.21 8.61 -0.79
CA VAL A 306 13.26 9.47 -0.22
C VAL A 306 12.95 10.95 -0.43
N VAL A 307 12.51 11.36 -1.64
CA VAL A 307 12.17 12.76 -1.93
C VAL A 307 10.97 13.21 -1.09
N GLU A 308 9.93 12.39 -0.96
CA GLU A 308 8.76 12.67 -0.11
C GLU A 308 9.14 12.74 1.37
N ALA A 309 10.07 11.90 1.85
CA ALA A 309 10.60 11.99 3.21
C ALA A 309 11.34 13.32 3.47
N HIS A 310 11.94 13.92 2.43
CA HIS A 310 12.51 15.27 2.50
C HIS A 310 11.47 16.40 2.43
N GLY A 311 10.18 16.08 2.25
CA GLY A 311 9.12 17.07 2.04
C GLY A 311 9.08 17.62 0.61
N GLY A 312 9.75 16.95 -0.31
CA GLY A 312 9.80 17.28 -1.73
C GLY A 312 8.71 16.60 -2.56
N THR A 313 8.78 16.77 -3.87
CA THR A 313 7.90 16.11 -4.83
C THR A 313 8.69 15.53 -5.99
N VAL A 314 8.16 14.49 -6.64
CA VAL A 314 8.74 13.88 -7.83
C VAL A 314 7.69 13.77 -8.94
N SER A 315 8.11 14.01 -10.18
CA SER A 315 7.27 13.84 -11.36
C SER A 315 8.07 13.26 -12.52
N ALA A 316 7.38 12.60 -13.45
CA ALA A 316 7.95 12.06 -14.66
C ALA A 316 7.17 12.55 -15.87
N GLU A 317 7.88 12.99 -16.89
CA GLU A 317 7.35 13.35 -18.18
C GLU A 317 8.08 12.53 -19.24
N SER A 318 7.35 11.91 -20.14
CA SER A 318 7.93 11.09 -21.19
C SER A 318 6.99 10.98 -22.38
N ALA A 319 7.57 10.85 -23.56
CA ALA A 319 6.87 10.50 -24.78
C ALA A 319 7.57 9.30 -25.44
N ALA A 320 6.81 8.42 -26.07
CA ALA A 320 7.37 7.27 -26.78
C ALA A 320 8.36 7.74 -27.87
N GLY A 321 9.62 7.31 -27.78
CA GLY A 321 10.70 7.74 -28.68
C GLY A 321 11.17 9.19 -28.49
N GLY A 322 10.70 9.88 -27.43
CA GLY A 322 11.07 11.27 -27.11
C GLY A 322 11.86 11.43 -25.83
N GLY A 323 12.36 10.33 -25.26
CA GLY A 323 13.11 10.34 -24.00
C GLY A 323 12.24 10.49 -22.76
N THR A 324 12.90 10.62 -21.61
CA THR A 324 12.25 10.80 -20.31
C THR A 324 12.85 11.98 -19.56
N ALA A 325 12.02 12.72 -18.83
CA ALA A 325 12.44 13.74 -17.89
C ALA A 325 11.85 13.41 -16.52
N ILE A 326 12.71 13.20 -15.52
CA ILE A 326 12.30 13.04 -14.12
C ILE A 326 12.72 14.28 -13.37
N SER A 327 11.73 14.94 -12.75
CA SER A 327 11.91 16.16 -11.97
C SER A 327 11.70 15.86 -10.50
N ILE A 328 12.64 16.29 -9.66
CA ILE A 328 12.48 16.29 -8.21
C ILE A 328 12.54 17.72 -7.70
N THR A 329 11.77 18.04 -6.68
CA THR A 329 11.86 19.31 -5.94
C THR A 329 12.17 19.02 -4.48
N LEU A 330 13.00 19.84 -3.88
CA LEU A 330 13.40 19.75 -2.47
C LEU A 330 13.20 21.10 -1.81
N PRO A 331 12.83 21.18 -0.53
CA PRO A 331 12.81 22.43 0.22
C PRO A 331 14.21 23.06 0.22
N ALA A 332 14.28 24.37 0.03
CA ALA A 332 15.52 25.10 0.27
C ALA A 332 15.82 25.12 1.78
N ALA A 333 17.10 25.13 2.12
CA ALA A 333 17.50 25.31 3.51
C ALA A 333 17.05 26.70 4.01
N PRO A 334 16.57 26.79 5.26
CA PRO A 334 16.28 28.09 5.86
C PRO A 334 17.56 28.95 5.92
N GLU A 335 17.39 30.26 5.71
CA GLU A 335 18.48 31.24 5.81
C GLU A 335 19.07 31.35 7.22
#